data_4852ee95855349baf5376f36cce7868d
#
_entry.id   4852ee95855349baf5376f36cce7868d
#
_cell.length_a   1.000
_cell.length_b   1.000
_cell.length_c   1.000
_cell.angle_alpha   90.00
_cell.angle_beta   90.00
_cell.angle_gamma   90.00
#
_symmetry.space_group_name_H-M   'P 1'
#
loop_
_entity.id
_entity.type
_entity.pdbx_description
1 polymer ?
#
loop_
_entity_poly.entity_id
_entity_poly.type
_entity_poly.pdbx_seq_one_letter_code
_entity_poly.pdbx_strand_id
1 'polypeptide(L)'
;MTTVRSGAGRVLVVGGFGAVGATVTAALEDWSPGRAVPAGRSRGVPVDVTDPGGLGRALDGLGDVAAVVLCVEPPDEGAARACVERGVHLVDVNATPRLLDGVAALHDRAVHTGATAVLSVGLAPGLTNLLAARAHEEVGGADRIDLTVLLGTGERHGADAVRWTVESLAAPTGGARPARFALPGRGTRTAHPFPFSDQYTLRAGLGVPDVTTRLCLDSRVLTAALFGARRAGLGRAARHARVRRALTAALGAAHPGGDGFAVRADAWRGGRHAAHALTGSAQSRVTGLVAAHAVRAALTGVLPPGVHHIERLPALAGLPETLAGEGALALHRPGV
;
A
#
# COMPACT_ATOMS: atom_id res chain seq x y z
N MET A 1 -7.78 -20.16 27.59
CA MET A 1 -8.88 -19.26 27.19
C MET A 1 -8.25 -17.89 26.92
N THR A 2 -7.93 -17.59 25.65
CA THR A 2 -7.33 -16.32 25.27
C THR A 2 -8.48 -15.35 25.01
N THR A 3 -8.62 -14.36 25.87
CA THR A 3 -9.66 -13.32 25.76
C THR A 3 -9.38 -12.51 24.51
N VAL A 4 -10.21 -12.65 23.47
CA VAL A 4 -10.24 -11.74 22.33
C VAL A 4 -10.51 -10.34 22.90
N ARG A 5 -9.53 -9.44 22.82
CA ARG A 5 -9.68 -8.04 23.23
C ARG A 5 -10.59 -7.31 22.22
N SER A 6 -11.90 -7.50 22.37
CA SER A 6 -12.87 -6.82 21.53
C SER A 6 -12.92 -5.33 21.86
N GLY A 7 -12.70 -4.50 20.86
CA GLY A 7 -13.32 -3.18 20.72
C GLY A 7 -12.81 -1.97 21.54
N ALA A 8 -12.12 -2.11 22.64
CA ALA A 8 -11.88 -1.01 23.58
C ALA A 8 -10.43 -0.46 23.66
N GLY A 9 -9.45 -1.08 23.00
CA GLY A 9 -8.04 -0.67 23.13
C GLY A 9 -7.62 0.47 22.18
N ARG A 10 -6.44 1.05 22.47
CA ARG A 10 -5.83 2.11 21.65
C ARG A 10 -5.27 1.58 20.34
N VAL A 11 -5.12 2.46 19.36
CA VAL A 11 -4.45 2.19 18.08
C VAL A 11 -3.14 2.97 18.04
N LEU A 12 -2.02 2.26 18.03
CA LEU A 12 -0.69 2.87 17.91
C LEU A 12 -0.37 3.10 16.44
N VAL A 13 -0.20 4.36 16.03
CA VAL A 13 0.14 4.73 14.64
C VAL A 13 1.63 5.03 14.56
N VAL A 14 2.42 4.06 14.14
CA VAL A 14 3.88 4.20 13.99
C VAL A 14 4.19 4.96 12.71
N GLY A 15 4.91 6.07 12.83
CA GLY A 15 5.01 7.08 11.77
C GLY A 15 3.80 8.02 11.69
N GLY A 16 3.06 8.16 12.79
CA GLY A 16 1.80 8.91 12.91
C GLY A 16 1.87 10.41 12.59
N PHE A 17 3.08 10.95 12.43
CA PHE A 17 3.30 12.36 12.05
C PHE A 17 3.71 12.53 10.58
N GLY A 18 3.85 11.43 9.83
CA GLY A 18 4.13 11.44 8.39
C GLY A 18 2.87 11.63 7.55
N ALA A 19 3.03 11.79 6.22
CA ALA A 19 1.91 12.09 5.31
C ALA A 19 0.76 11.06 5.39
N VAL A 20 1.07 9.78 5.47
CA VAL A 20 0.08 8.70 5.61
C VAL A 20 -0.42 8.62 7.05
N GLY A 21 0.50 8.53 8.03
CA GLY A 21 0.17 8.31 9.43
C GLY A 21 -0.65 9.45 10.06
N ALA A 22 -0.43 10.69 9.64
CA ALA A 22 -1.24 11.82 10.09
C ALA A 22 -2.71 11.69 9.66
N THR A 23 -2.95 11.20 8.44
CA THR A 23 -4.32 10.91 7.99
C THR A 23 -4.95 9.76 8.77
N VAL A 24 -4.20 8.67 9.02
CA VAL A 24 -4.69 7.57 9.86
C VAL A 24 -5.07 8.09 11.24
N THR A 25 -4.17 8.86 11.87
CA THR A 25 -4.41 9.42 13.22
C THR A 25 -5.66 10.30 13.22
N ALA A 26 -5.81 11.21 12.26
CA ALA A 26 -6.97 12.08 12.17
C ALA A 26 -8.28 11.30 11.96
N ALA A 27 -8.31 10.36 11.01
CA ALA A 27 -9.50 9.57 10.73
C ALA A 27 -9.94 8.71 11.94
N LEU A 28 -8.98 8.11 12.64
CA LEU A 28 -9.28 7.35 13.86
C LEU A 28 -9.77 8.23 14.99
N GLU A 29 -9.22 9.43 15.13
CA GLU A 29 -9.64 10.39 16.13
C GLU A 29 -11.05 10.91 15.86
N ASP A 30 -11.39 11.17 14.59
CA ASP A 30 -12.75 11.57 14.19
C ASP A 30 -13.80 10.46 14.46
N TRP A 31 -13.44 9.18 14.26
CA TRP A 31 -14.36 8.07 14.47
C TRP A 31 -14.44 7.58 15.92
N SER A 32 -13.36 7.75 16.68
CA SER A 32 -13.22 7.24 18.05
C SER A 32 -12.23 8.09 18.81
N PRO A 33 -12.65 9.26 19.30
CA PRO A 33 -11.79 10.21 20.01
C PRO A 33 -11.00 9.60 21.16
N GLY A 34 -9.73 9.96 21.27
CA GLY A 34 -8.82 9.49 22.32
C GLY A 34 -8.24 8.10 22.12
N ARG A 35 -8.53 7.44 21.00
CA ARG A 35 -8.02 6.08 20.72
C ARG A 35 -6.76 6.05 19.87
N ALA A 36 -6.54 7.05 19.02
CA ALA A 36 -5.36 7.13 18.18
C ALA A 36 -4.15 7.62 18.99
N VAL A 37 -3.07 6.83 18.96
CA VAL A 37 -1.82 7.18 19.65
C VAL A 37 -0.72 7.30 18.59
N PRO A 38 -0.38 8.52 18.14
CA PRO A 38 0.69 8.70 17.18
C PRO A 38 2.06 8.44 17.83
N ALA A 39 2.88 7.66 17.13
CA ALA A 39 4.23 7.28 17.56
C ALA A 39 5.27 7.62 16.49
N GLY A 40 6.48 7.87 16.92
CA GLY A 40 7.62 8.15 16.06
C GLY A 40 8.91 8.24 16.83
N ARG A 41 10.05 8.39 16.14
CA ARG A 41 11.37 8.42 16.81
C ARG A 41 11.58 9.61 17.75
N SER A 42 11.01 10.76 17.44
CA SER A 42 11.24 12.03 18.16
C SER A 42 9.97 12.73 18.61
N ARG A 43 8.79 12.21 18.29
CA ARG A 43 7.49 12.81 18.62
C ARG A 43 6.48 11.73 19.01
N GLY A 44 5.57 12.07 19.92
CA GLY A 44 4.55 11.14 20.43
C GLY A 44 5.17 10.03 21.27
N VAL A 45 4.60 8.82 21.17
CA VAL A 45 5.20 7.64 21.82
C VAL A 45 6.50 7.28 21.10
N PRO A 46 7.65 7.19 21.81
CA PRO A 46 8.92 6.88 21.19
C PRO A 46 8.92 5.45 20.62
N VAL A 47 9.01 5.32 19.31
CA VAL A 47 9.18 4.05 18.61
C VAL A 47 10.18 4.22 17.48
N ASP A 48 11.27 3.45 17.55
CA ASP A 48 12.21 3.26 16.45
C ASP A 48 12.07 1.81 15.97
N VAL A 49 11.58 1.62 14.74
CA VAL A 49 11.42 0.29 14.14
C VAL A 49 12.74 -0.36 13.77
N THR A 50 13.85 0.41 13.78
CA THR A 50 15.20 -0.13 13.55
C THR A 50 15.84 -0.66 14.84
N ASP A 51 15.26 -0.35 16.00
CA ASP A 51 15.67 -0.88 17.29
C ASP A 51 15.00 -2.25 17.51
N PRO A 52 15.78 -3.35 17.59
CA PRO A 52 15.22 -4.67 17.84
C PRO A 52 14.43 -4.70 19.17
N GLY A 53 13.13 -5.03 19.08
CA GLY A 53 12.24 -5.04 20.24
C GLY A 53 11.71 -3.66 20.65
N GLY A 54 12.07 -2.56 20.00
CA GLY A 54 11.61 -1.20 20.31
C GLY A 54 10.08 -1.08 20.30
N LEU A 55 9.43 -1.60 19.26
CA LEU A 55 7.97 -1.64 19.21
C LEU A 55 7.38 -2.53 20.32
N GLY A 56 7.97 -3.69 20.59
CA GLY A 56 7.51 -4.59 21.67
C GLY A 56 7.50 -3.90 23.03
N ARG A 57 8.59 -3.19 23.37
CA ARG A 57 8.66 -2.41 24.62
C ARG A 57 7.60 -1.30 24.69
N ALA A 58 7.34 -0.62 23.57
CA ALA A 58 6.30 0.41 23.51
C ALA A 58 4.91 -0.19 23.73
N LEU A 59 4.61 -1.36 23.14
CA LEU A 59 3.36 -2.08 23.34
C LEU A 59 3.18 -2.51 24.80
N ASP A 60 4.24 -3.08 25.41
CA ASP A 60 4.23 -3.52 26.80
C ASP A 60 4.04 -2.32 27.77
N GLY A 61 4.69 -1.18 27.50
CA GLY A 61 4.58 0.03 28.30
C GLY A 61 3.21 0.71 28.19
N LEU A 62 2.55 0.62 27.04
CA LEU A 62 1.19 1.14 26.85
C LEU A 62 0.11 0.20 27.43
N GLY A 63 0.28 -1.10 27.30
CA GLY A 63 -0.55 -2.15 27.90
C GLY A 63 -1.91 -2.41 27.25
N ASP A 64 -2.58 -1.41 26.70
CA ASP A 64 -3.96 -1.47 26.18
C ASP A 64 -4.05 -1.26 24.66
N VAL A 65 -2.97 -1.51 23.93
CA VAL A 65 -2.96 -1.41 22.46
C VAL A 65 -3.70 -2.60 21.84
N ALA A 66 -4.76 -2.31 21.08
CA ALA A 66 -5.51 -3.34 20.34
C ALA A 66 -5.00 -3.52 18.90
N ALA A 67 -4.48 -2.45 18.28
CA ALA A 67 -3.94 -2.50 16.92
C ALA A 67 -2.75 -1.56 16.73
N VAL A 68 -1.89 -1.91 15.77
CA VAL A 68 -0.82 -1.06 15.26
C VAL A 68 -1.06 -0.77 13.80
N VAL A 69 -0.91 0.50 13.39
CA VAL A 69 -0.77 0.88 11.98
C VAL A 69 0.69 1.24 11.72
N LEU A 70 1.35 0.48 10.84
CA LEU A 70 2.76 0.66 10.52
C LEU A 70 2.90 1.49 9.25
N CYS A 71 3.20 2.79 9.43
CA CYS A 71 3.36 3.77 8.34
C CYS A 71 4.83 4.12 8.05
N VAL A 72 5.75 3.28 8.50
CA VAL A 72 7.19 3.38 8.25
C VAL A 72 7.73 2.01 7.85
N GLU A 73 8.81 1.97 7.07
CA GLU A 73 9.42 0.73 6.63
C GLU A 73 10.39 0.18 7.69
N PRO A 74 10.10 -0.99 8.32
CA PRO A 74 11.03 -1.64 9.23
C PRO A 74 12.13 -2.37 8.44
N PRO A 75 13.26 -2.71 9.07
CA PRO A 75 14.33 -3.47 8.43
C PRO A 75 13.95 -4.93 8.13
N ASP A 76 13.04 -5.50 8.91
CA ASP A 76 12.58 -6.88 8.83
C ASP A 76 11.16 -7.03 9.42
N GLU A 77 10.67 -8.26 9.55
CA GLU A 77 9.36 -8.59 10.12
C GLU A 77 9.28 -8.48 11.67
N GLY A 78 10.33 -8.03 12.34
CA GLY A 78 10.38 -7.96 13.80
C GLY A 78 9.27 -7.10 14.42
N ALA A 79 8.90 -5.99 13.77
CA ALA A 79 7.80 -5.16 14.20
C ALA A 79 6.44 -5.89 14.10
N ALA A 80 6.20 -6.60 13.01
CA ALA A 80 4.99 -7.40 12.82
C ALA A 80 4.94 -8.57 13.82
N ARG A 81 6.05 -9.24 14.05
CA ARG A 81 6.20 -10.30 15.04
C ARG A 81 5.85 -9.80 16.44
N ALA A 82 6.34 -8.63 16.83
CA ALA A 82 6.03 -8.03 18.13
C ALA A 82 4.52 -7.80 18.36
N CYS A 83 3.79 -7.42 17.30
CA CYS A 83 2.33 -7.28 17.33
C CYS A 83 1.65 -8.64 17.47
N VAL A 84 1.96 -9.55 16.52
CA VAL A 84 1.30 -10.86 16.41
C VAL A 84 1.48 -11.70 17.68
N GLU A 85 2.68 -11.71 18.27
CA GLU A 85 2.96 -12.46 19.51
C GLU A 85 2.17 -11.97 20.73
N ARG A 86 1.72 -10.71 20.70
CA ARG A 86 0.89 -10.10 21.77
C ARG A 86 -0.61 -10.14 21.49
N GLY A 87 -1.04 -10.75 20.38
CA GLY A 87 -2.44 -10.74 19.96
C GLY A 87 -2.93 -9.34 19.53
N VAL A 88 -2.00 -8.45 19.15
CA VAL A 88 -2.27 -7.10 18.67
C VAL A 88 -2.45 -7.14 17.16
N HIS A 89 -3.56 -6.58 16.66
CA HIS A 89 -3.79 -6.48 15.21
C HIS A 89 -2.75 -5.57 14.55
N LEU A 90 -2.44 -5.86 13.29
CA LEU A 90 -1.50 -5.08 12.48
C LEU A 90 -2.15 -4.65 11.18
N VAL A 91 -1.99 -3.38 10.80
CA VAL A 91 -2.21 -2.88 9.45
C VAL A 91 -0.89 -2.34 8.93
N ASP A 92 -0.37 -2.94 7.87
CA ASP A 92 0.95 -2.61 7.32
C ASP A 92 0.82 -1.97 5.94
N VAL A 93 1.27 -0.71 5.80
CA VAL A 93 1.24 0.04 4.53
C VAL A 93 2.50 -0.17 3.68
N ASN A 94 3.42 -1.02 4.12
CA ASN A 94 4.64 -1.30 3.38
C ASN A 94 4.36 -2.04 2.07
N ALA A 95 5.21 -1.76 1.06
CA ALA A 95 5.09 -2.31 -0.27
C ALA A 95 6.31 -3.15 -0.69
N THR A 96 7.28 -3.37 0.20
CA THR A 96 8.51 -4.11 -0.10
C THR A 96 8.24 -5.61 -0.06
N PRO A 97 8.38 -6.35 -1.20
CA PRO A 97 8.00 -7.77 -1.27
C PRO A 97 8.62 -8.64 -0.17
N ARG A 98 9.92 -8.46 0.10
CA ARG A 98 10.62 -9.22 1.14
C ARG A 98 9.98 -9.06 2.53
N LEU A 99 9.52 -7.85 2.86
CA LEU A 99 8.84 -7.59 4.13
C LEU A 99 7.47 -8.24 4.16
N LEU A 100 6.71 -8.13 3.05
CA LEU A 100 5.40 -8.78 2.94
C LEU A 100 5.51 -10.29 3.12
N ASP A 101 6.52 -10.94 2.50
CA ASP A 101 6.78 -12.37 2.65
C ASP A 101 7.16 -12.73 4.09
N GLY A 102 8.03 -11.92 4.74
CA GLY A 102 8.42 -12.12 6.14
C GLY A 102 7.24 -12.03 7.10
N VAL A 103 6.34 -11.07 6.88
CA VAL A 103 5.11 -10.94 7.69
C VAL A 103 4.12 -12.06 7.37
N ALA A 104 3.98 -12.46 6.11
CA ALA A 104 3.09 -13.57 5.70
C ALA A 104 3.48 -14.89 6.39
N ALA A 105 4.76 -15.13 6.65
CA ALA A 105 5.25 -16.30 7.37
C ALA A 105 4.77 -16.36 8.85
N LEU A 106 4.22 -15.28 9.39
CA LEU A 106 3.66 -15.24 10.75
C LEU A 106 2.19 -15.69 10.81
N HIS A 107 1.60 -16.18 9.69
CA HIS A 107 0.17 -16.50 9.59
C HIS A 107 -0.34 -17.41 10.71
N ASP A 108 0.29 -18.57 10.89
CA ASP A 108 -0.14 -19.55 11.91
C ASP A 108 -0.02 -19.00 13.32
N ARG A 109 1.01 -18.17 13.55
CA ARG A 109 1.18 -17.49 14.84
C ARG A 109 0.06 -16.48 15.09
N ALA A 110 -0.32 -15.72 14.07
CA ALA A 110 -1.43 -14.75 14.15
C ALA A 110 -2.77 -15.46 14.40
N VAL A 111 -3.01 -16.60 13.73
CA VAL A 111 -4.20 -17.45 14.02
C VAL A 111 -4.21 -17.91 15.46
N HIS A 112 -3.07 -18.40 15.97
CA HIS A 112 -2.97 -18.91 17.35
C HIS A 112 -3.23 -17.83 18.40
N THR A 113 -2.77 -16.60 18.17
CA THR A 113 -2.93 -15.49 19.12
C THR A 113 -4.24 -14.71 18.94
N GLY A 114 -5.01 -15.00 17.88
CA GLY A 114 -6.22 -14.26 17.52
C GLY A 114 -5.93 -12.90 16.87
N ALA A 115 -4.69 -12.62 16.50
CA ALA A 115 -4.33 -11.38 15.81
C ALA A 115 -4.70 -11.45 14.33
N THR A 116 -5.05 -10.30 13.74
CA THR A 116 -5.18 -10.12 12.30
C THR A 116 -4.12 -9.15 11.81
N ALA A 117 -3.34 -9.53 10.81
CA ALA A 117 -2.43 -8.63 10.11
C ALA A 117 -2.94 -8.42 8.68
N VAL A 118 -3.16 -7.17 8.29
CA VAL A 118 -3.60 -6.78 6.94
C VAL A 118 -2.43 -6.16 6.18
N LEU A 119 -2.08 -6.76 5.07
CA LEU A 119 -0.99 -6.37 4.17
C LEU A 119 -1.53 -5.77 2.87
N SER A 120 -0.66 -5.17 2.07
CA SER A 120 -1.01 -4.51 0.80
C SER A 120 -2.06 -3.42 1.01
N VAL A 121 -1.81 -2.53 1.98
CA VAL A 121 -2.78 -1.51 2.41
C VAL A 121 -2.36 -0.14 1.90
N GLY A 122 -3.13 0.40 0.95
CA GLY A 122 -2.88 1.73 0.40
C GLY A 122 -3.53 1.94 -0.97
N LEU A 123 -2.98 2.87 -1.73
CA LEU A 123 -3.41 3.10 -3.12
C LEU A 123 -2.88 1.99 -4.04
N ALA A 124 -1.55 1.76 -4.02
CA ALA A 124 -0.84 0.77 -4.84
C ALA A 124 0.43 0.28 -4.11
N PRO A 125 0.42 -0.90 -3.47
CA PRO A 125 -0.67 -1.89 -3.40
C PRO A 125 -1.84 -1.43 -2.51
N GLY A 126 -2.99 -2.06 -2.71
CA GLY A 126 -4.19 -1.90 -1.91
C GLY A 126 -5.44 -1.71 -2.76
N LEU A 127 -5.81 -0.49 -3.12
CA LEU A 127 -6.93 -0.27 -4.02
C LEU A 127 -6.69 -0.90 -5.41
N THR A 128 -5.44 -0.95 -5.89
CA THR A 128 -5.07 -1.73 -7.08
C THR A 128 -5.45 -3.20 -6.93
N ASN A 129 -5.17 -3.79 -5.77
CA ASN A 129 -5.49 -5.19 -5.48
C ASN A 129 -7.00 -5.43 -5.46
N LEU A 130 -7.77 -4.56 -4.81
CA LEU A 130 -9.24 -4.69 -4.74
C LEU A 130 -9.90 -4.56 -6.12
N LEU A 131 -9.44 -3.61 -6.95
CA LEU A 131 -9.95 -3.47 -8.32
C LEU A 131 -9.56 -4.68 -9.18
N ALA A 132 -8.34 -5.21 -9.02
CA ALA A 132 -7.88 -6.39 -9.72
C ALA A 132 -8.69 -7.65 -9.35
N ALA A 133 -8.95 -7.85 -8.05
CA ALA A 133 -9.77 -8.96 -7.57
C ALA A 133 -11.19 -8.89 -8.13
N ARG A 134 -11.79 -7.71 -8.15
CA ARG A 134 -13.13 -7.50 -8.76
C ARG A 134 -13.14 -7.80 -10.26
N ALA A 135 -12.16 -7.30 -11.02
CA ALA A 135 -12.06 -7.59 -12.45
C ALA A 135 -11.81 -9.09 -12.72
N HIS A 136 -10.99 -9.73 -11.87
CA HIS A 136 -10.73 -11.17 -11.91
C HIS A 136 -12.02 -12.00 -11.72
N GLU A 137 -12.83 -11.65 -10.73
CA GLU A 137 -14.11 -12.31 -10.45
C GLU A 137 -15.09 -12.10 -11.61
N GLU A 138 -15.18 -10.88 -12.16
CA GLU A 138 -16.11 -10.52 -13.23
C GLU A 138 -15.83 -11.32 -14.53
N VAL A 139 -14.57 -11.64 -14.85
CA VAL A 139 -14.23 -12.51 -15.98
C VAL A 139 -14.34 -14.00 -15.64
N GLY A 140 -14.58 -14.35 -14.37
CA GLY A 140 -14.68 -15.74 -13.90
C GLY A 140 -13.31 -16.41 -13.69
N GLY A 141 -12.32 -15.65 -13.25
CA GLY A 141 -10.93 -16.06 -13.02
C GLY A 141 -10.01 -15.66 -14.19
N ALA A 142 -9.19 -14.64 -14.00
CA ALA A 142 -8.35 -14.09 -15.06
C ALA A 142 -7.11 -14.96 -15.35
N ASP A 143 -6.71 -15.01 -16.62
CA ASP A 143 -5.40 -15.54 -17.04
C ASP A 143 -4.33 -14.46 -17.05
N ARG A 144 -4.76 -13.18 -17.18
CA ARG A 144 -3.90 -12.01 -17.20
C ARG A 144 -4.57 -10.82 -16.51
N ILE A 145 -3.77 -10.07 -15.75
CA ILE A 145 -4.16 -8.78 -15.15
C ILE A 145 -3.09 -7.74 -15.49
N ASP A 146 -3.54 -6.59 -16.01
CA ASP A 146 -2.71 -5.40 -16.18
C ASP A 146 -3.20 -4.31 -15.21
N LEU A 147 -2.31 -3.81 -14.36
CA LEU A 147 -2.53 -2.67 -13.50
C LEU A 147 -1.85 -1.44 -14.08
N THR A 148 -2.54 -0.33 -14.13
CA THR A 148 -1.97 0.95 -14.55
C THR A 148 -2.15 1.98 -13.46
N VAL A 149 -1.04 2.56 -13.02
CA VAL A 149 -0.98 3.58 -11.97
C VAL A 149 -0.46 4.87 -12.59
N LEU A 150 -1.24 5.95 -12.52
CA LEU A 150 -0.79 7.30 -12.82
C LEU A 150 -0.68 8.05 -11.51
N LEU A 151 0.48 8.64 -11.26
CA LEU A 151 0.73 9.45 -10.07
C LEU A 151 1.05 10.89 -10.44
N GLY A 152 0.46 11.82 -9.69
CA GLY A 152 0.84 13.22 -9.71
C GLY A 152 2.23 13.42 -9.10
N THR A 153 2.97 14.38 -9.62
CA THR A 153 4.33 14.69 -9.17
C THR A 153 4.39 15.89 -8.22
N GLY A 154 3.25 16.49 -7.89
CA GLY A 154 3.16 17.65 -6.99
C GLY A 154 2.99 17.30 -5.51
N GLU A 155 2.67 16.07 -5.19
CA GLU A 155 2.51 15.64 -3.79
C GLU A 155 3.87 15.39 -3.12
N ARG A 156 4.00 15.82 -1.87
CA ARG A 156 5.16 15.49 -1.04
C ARG A 156 5.01 14.08 -0.48
N HIS A 157 5.89 13.19 -0.92
CA HIS A 157 5.95 11.83 -0.42
C HIS A 157 6.88 11.70 0.78
N GLY A 158 6.61 10.73 1.65
CA GLY A 158 7.52 10.36 2.73
C GLY A 158 8.88 9.87 2.18
N ALA A 159 9.93 10.03 2.97
CA ALA A 159 11.30 9.65 2.58
C ALA A 159 11.39 8.17 2.14
N ASP A 160 10.63 7.28 2.76
CA ASP A 160 10.60 5.85 2.44
C ASP A 160 10.00 5.60 1.06
N ALA A 161 8.90 6.28 0.71
CA ALA A 161 8.28 6.17 -0.62
C ALA A 161 9.21 6.67 -1.75
N VAL A 162 9.91 7.78 -1.51
CA VAL A 162 10.90 8.30 -2.47
C VAL A 162 12.08 7.33 -2.62
N ARG A 163 12.59 6.80 -1.51
CA ARG A 163 13.67 5.80 -1.51
C ARG A 163 13.24 4.55 -2.28
N TRP A 164 12.08 4.00 -1.97
CA TRP A 164 11.50 2.85 -2.66
C TRP A 164 11.36 3.09 -4.17
N THR A 165 10.90 4.28 -4.58
CA THR A 165 10.79 4.64 -6.01
C THR A 165 12.16 4.61 -6.70
N VAL A 166 13.20 5.19 -6.08
CA VAL A 166 14.56 5.20 -6.63
C VAL A 166 15.14 3.79 -6.74
N GLU A 167 14.94 2.96 -5.72
CA GLU A 167 15.41 1.56 -5.70
C GLU A 167 14.66 0.73 -6.75
N SER A 168 13.37 0.95 -6.93
CA SER A 168 12.52 0.32 -7.93
C SER A 168 12.93 0.66 -9.38
N LEU A 169 13.55 1.82 -9.62
CA LEU A 169 14.14 2.12 -10.92
C LEU A 169 15.28 1.19 -11.31
N ALA A 170 15.97 0.60 -10.33
CA ALA A 170 17.06 -0.35 -10.55
C ALA A 170 16.58 -1.81 -10.68
N ALA A 171 15.34 -2.10 -10.28
CA ALA A 171 14.80 -3.45 -10.26
C ALA A 171 14.44 -3.97 -11.67
N PRO A 172 14.59 -5.27 -11.96
CA PRO A 172 14.16 -5.85 -13.21
C PRO A 172 12.63 -5.79 -13.37
N THR A 173 12.16 -5.71 -14.62
CA THR A 173 10.73 -5.66 -14.96
C THR A 173 10.23 -6.91 -15.69
N GLY A 174 10.93 -8.03 -15.57
CA GLY A 174 10.48 -9.31 -16.13
C GLY A 174 10.26 -9.34 -17.65
N GLY A 175 10.86 -8.42 -18.41
CA GLY A 175 10.67 -8.36 -19.87
C GLY A 175 9.36 -7.73 -20.33
N ALA A 176 8.48 -7.31 -19.42
CA ALA A 176 7.24 -6.62 -19.76
C ALA A 176 7.50 -5.32 -20.54
N ARG A 177 6.60 -4.99 -21.48
CA ARG A 177 6.74 -3.83 -22.37
C ARG A 177 5.83 -2.68 -21.93
N PRO A 178 6.20 -1.41 -22.25
CA PRO A 178 5.29 -0.28 -22.13
C PRO A 178 4.03 -0.53 -22.96
N ALA A 179 2.89 -0.06 -22.43
CA ALA A 179 1.61 -0.17 -23.10
C ALA A 179 0.81 1.12 -22.93
N ARG A 180 -0.23 1.30 -23.77
CA ARG A 180 -1.09 2.49 -23.76
C ARG A 180 -2.42 2.13 -23.10
N PHE A 181 -2.84 2.95 -22.15
CA PHE A 181 -4.09 2.79 -21.42
C PHE A 181 -4.89 4.09 -21.44
N ALA A 182 -6.19 4.00 -21.69
CA ALA A 182 -7.12 5.09 -21.47
C ALA A 182 -7.40 5.21 -19.97
N LEU A 183 -7.06 6.34 -19.38
CA LEU A 183 -7.29 6.63 -17.96
C LEU A 183 -8.38 7.69 -17.82
N PRO A 184 -9.38 7.49 -16.96
CA PRO A 184 -10.46 8.46 -16.76
C PRO A 184 -9.92 9.85 -16.43
N GLY A 185 -10.44 10.88 -17.09
CA GLY A 185 -10.03 12.27 -16.90
C GLY A 185 -8.58 12.61 -17.29
N ARG A 186 -7.78 11.63 -17.77
CA ARG A 186 -6.35 11.80 -18.09
C ARG A 186 -6.02 11.47 -19.56
N GLY A 187 -7.01 10.95 -20.32
CA GLY A 187 -6.82 10.48 -21.70
C GLY A 187 -5.89 9.27 -21.79
N THR A 188 -5.45 8.94 -23.01
CA THR A 188 -4.54 7.81 -23.24
C THR A 188 -3.12 8.14 -22.79
N ARG A 189 -2.54 7.28 -21.95
CA ARG A 189 -1.19 7.39 -21.40
C ARG A 189 -0.34 6.17 -21.79
N THR A 190 0.94 6.40 -22.06
CA THR A 190 1.91 5.31 -22.11
C THR A 190 2.43 5.06 -20.70
N ALA A 191 2.17 3.86 -20.18
CA ALA A 191 2.64 3.43 -18.89
C ALA A 191 3.73 2.37 -19.04
N HIS A 192 4.71 2.42 -18.16
CA HIS A 192 5.92 1.60 -18.23
C HIS A 192 5.93 0.58 -17.10
N PRO A 193 6.39 -0.66 -17.32
CA PRO A 193 6.51 -1.67 -16.28
C PRO A 193 7.31 -1.14 -15.08
N PHE A 194 6.73 -1.32 -13.89
CA PHE A 194 7.30 -0.87 -12.63
C PHE A 194 7.02 -1.91 -11.54
N PRO A 195 7.99 -2.23 -10.66
CA PRO A 195 7.92 -3.39 -9.78
C PRO A 195 7.11 -3.11 -8.50
N PHE A 196 5.84 -2.73 -8.65
CA PHE A 196 4.91 -2.70 -7.53
C PHE A 196 4.69 -4.11 -6.98
N SER A 197 4.48 -4.20 -5.67
CA SER A 197 4.28 -5.49 -4.99
C SER A 197 2.96 -6.16 -5.32
N ASP A 198 1.93 -5.40 -5.73
CA ASP A 198 0.64 -5.92 -6.14
C ASP A 198 0.74 -6.99 -7.24
N GLN A 199 1.67 -6.86 -8.20
CA GLN A 199 1.88 -7.89 -9.22
C GLN A 199 2.38 -9.23 -8.64
N TYR A 200 3.06 -9.22 -7.49
CA TYR A 200 3.51 -10.45 -6.81
C TYR A 200 2.38 -11.03 -5.95
N THR A 201 1.74 -10.18 -5.15
CA THR A 201 0.69 -10.61 -4.22
C THR A 201 -0.53 -11.13 -4.95
N LEU A 202 -0.92 -10.52 -6.08
CA LEU A 202 -2.04 -10.97 -6.91
C LEU A 202 -1.75 -12.29 -7.63
N ARG A 203 -0.50 -12.52 -8.11
CA ARG A 203 -0.11 -13.82 -8.66
C ARG A 203 -0.29 -14.93 -7.64
N ALA A 204 0.22 -14.74 -6.44
CA ALA A 204 0.11 -15.72 -5.36
C ALA A 204 -1.32 -15.81 -4.80
N GLY A 205 -1.95 -14.65 -4.58
CA GLY A 205 -3.26 -14.55 -3.93
C GLY A 205 -4.43 -14.99 -4.81
N LEU A 206 -4.44 -14.63 -6.09
CA LEU A 206 -5.52 -14.96 -7.03
C LEU A 206 -5.17 -16.12 -7.98
N GLY A 207 -3.93 -16.62 -7.94
CA GLY A 207 -3.47 -17.67 -8.87
C GLY A 207 -3.38 -17.21 -10.33
N VAL A 208 -3.21 -15.92 -10.60
CA VAL A 208 -3.12 -15.37 -11.95
C VAL A 208 -1.69 -15.44 -12.46
N PRO A 209 -1.40 -16.17 -13.54
CA PRO A 209 -0.01 -16.38 -14.00
C PRO A 209 0.66 -15.11 -14.54
N ASP A 210 -0.09 -14.23 -15.19
CA ASP A 210 0.43 -12.99 -15.79
C ASP A 210 -0.20 -11.76 -15.13
N VAL A 211 0.55 -11.13 -14.24
CA VAL A 211 0.18 -9.85 -13.61
C VAL A 211 1.30 -8.85 -13.85
N THR A 212 0.96 -7.72 -14.44
CA THR A 212 1.92 -6.65 -14.71
C THR A 212 1.40 -5.32 -14.22
N THR A 213 2.18 -4.64 -13.38
CA THR A 213 1.89 -3.28 -12.96
C THR A 213 2.75 -2.29 -13.73
N ARG A 214 2.12 -1.23 -14.24
CA ARG A 214 2.76 -0.16 -15.00
C ARG A 214 2.53 1.20 -14.37
N LEU A 215 3.54 2.04 -14.42
CA LEU A 215 3.54 3.40 -13.90
C LEU A 215 3.63 4.41 -15.04
N CYS A 216 2.89 5.49 -14.92
CA CYS A 216 3.14 6.75 -15.61
C CYS A 216 2.94 7.92 -14.64
N LEU A 217 3.52 9.07 -14.97
CA LEU A 217 3.33 10.30 -14.21
C LEU A 217 2.25 11.17 -14.87
N ASP A 218 1.72 12.15 -14.16
CA ASP A 218 0.77 13.13 -14.68
C ASP A 218 1.34 13.90 -15.88
N SER A 219 2.64 14.21 -15.90
CA SER A 219 3.37 14.77 -17.03
C SER A 219 3.88 13.67 -17.97
N ARG A 220 3.52 13.77 -19.26
CA ARG A 220 4.06 12.88 -20.32
C ARG A 220 5.56 13.07 -20.50
N VAL A 221 6.03 14.31 -20.38
CA VAL A 221 7.46 14.65 -20.51
C VAL A 221 8.26 14.03 -19.37
N LEU A 222 7.78 14.16 -18.11
CA LEU A 222 8.44 13.58 -16.97
C LEU A 222 8.41 12.03 -17.03
N THR A 223 7.32 11.44 -17.52
CA THR A 223 7.25 9.98 -17.76
C THR A 223 8.31 9.55 -18.76
N ALA A 224 8.40 10.23 -19.91
CA ALA A 224 9.38 9.90 -20.95
C ALA A 224 10.82 10.11 -20.46
N ALA A 225 11.09 11.20 -19.73
CA ALA A 225 12.41 11.49 -19.16
C ALA A 225 12.83 10.42 -18.14
N LEU A 226 11.96 10.07 -17.18
CA LEU A 226 12.23 9.07 -16.15
C LEU A 226 12.56 7.70 -16.75
N PHE A 227 11.71 7.20 -17.63
CA PHE A 227 11.89 5.89 -18.23
C PHE A 227 12.93 5.86 -19.37
N GLY A 228 13.17 7.00 -20.02
CA GLY A 228 14.30 7.21 -20.93
C GLY A 228 15.64 7.12 -20.17
N ALA A 229 15.78 7.85 -19.07
CA ALA A 229 16.96 7.78 -18.20
C ALA A 229 17.17 6.37 -17.62
N ARG A 230 16.10 5.67 -17.24
CA ARG A 230 16.17 4.26 -16.82
C ARG A 230 16.77 3.37 -17.92
N ARG A 231 16.31 3.51 -19.17
CA ARG A 231 16.86 2.79 -20.33
C ARG A 231 18.31 3.13 -20.60
N ALA A 232 18.71 4.41 -20.43
CA ALA A 232 20.07 4.88 -20.58
C ALA A 232 21.01 4.45 -19.44
N GLY A 233 20.54 3.68 -18.45
CA GLY A 233 21.35 3.08 -17.40
C GLY A 233 21.25 3.74 -16.03
N LEU A 234 20.35 4.71 -15.83
CA LEU A 234 20.12 5.34 -14.50
C LEU A 234 19.82 4.28 -13.42
N GLY A 235 19.07 3.23 -13.74
CA GLY A 235 18.79 2.13 -12.83
C GLY A 235 20.06 1.38 -12.38
N ARG A 236 21.05 1.21 -13.26
CA ARG A 236 22.36 0.63 -12.90
C ARG A 236 23.17 1.58 -12.05
N ALA A 237 23.18 2.87 -12.39
CA ALA A 237 23.87 3.90 -11.62
C ALA A 237 23.25 4.06 -10.21
N ALA A 238 21.94 3.92 -10.05
CA ALA A 238 21.25 3.99 -8.77
C ALA A 238 21.61 2.86 -7.78
N ARG A 239 22.29 1.79 -8.23
CA ARG A 239 22.90 0.77 -7.34
C ARG A 239 24.04 1.34 -6.50
N HIS A 240 24.70 2.40 -6.95
CA HIS A 240 25.73 3.09 -6.17
C HIS A 240 25.10 4.01 -5.13
N ALA A 241 25.49 3.87 -3.86
CA ALA A 241 24.90 4.58 -2.73
C ALA A 241 24.91 6.12 -2.85
N ARG A 242 25.96 6.68 -3.47
CA ARG A 242 26.05 8.14 -3.71
C ARG A 242 25.00 8.61 -4.71
N VAL A 243 24.84 7.89 -5.84
CA VAL A 243 23.87 8.20 -6.88
C VAL A 243 22.46 8.04 -6.34
N ARG A 244 22.20 6.96 -5.62
CA ARG A 244 20.90 6.71 -4.98
C ARG A 244 20.52 7.85 -4.04
N ARG A 245 21.42 8.28 -3.15
CA ARG A 245 21.17 9.41 -2.24
C ARG A 245 20.88 10.71 -2.98
N ALA A 246 21.65 11.02 -4.04
CA ALA A 246 21.43 12.21 -4.86
C ALA A 246 20.07 12.18 -5.57
N LEU A 247 19.68 11.03 -6.14
CA LEU A 247 18.38 10.85 -6.79
C LEU A 247 17.23 10.96 -5.78
N THR A 248 17.36 10.36 -4.60
CA THR A 248 16.36 10.46 -3.53
C THR A 248 16.19 11.91 -3.09
N ALA A 249 17.27 12.66 -2.91
CA ALA A 249 17.21 14.07 -2.57
C ALA A 249 16.56 14.91 -3.69
N ALA A 250 16.93 14.68 -4.95
CA ALA A 250 16.40 15.40 -6.10
C ALA A 250 14.89 15.15 -6.30
N LEU A 251 14.46 13.89 -6.25
CA LEU A 251 13.04 13.52 -6.36
C LEU A 251 12.23 13.99 -5.15
N GLY A 252 12.81 13.96 -3.94
CA GLY A 252 12.15 14.47 -2.75
C GLY A 252 12.02 15.99 -2.67
N ALA A 253 12.82 16.73 -3.44
CA ALA A 253 12.78 18.20 -3.50
C ALA A 253 11.92 18.74 -4.65
N ALA A 254 11.70 17.96 -5.73
CA ALA A 254 11.03 18.40 -6.93
C ALA A 254 9.55 17.96 -6.96
N HIS A 255 8.64 18.92 -6.90
CA HIS A 255 7.20 18.68 -6.94
C HIS A 255 6.52 19.50 -8.06
N PRO A 256 6.85 19.25 -9.36
CA PRO A 256 6.48 20.17 -10.45
C PRO A 256 5.06 19.93 -11.00
N GLY A 257 4.30 18.99 -10.49
CA GLY A 257 2.99 18.57 -11.03
C GLY A 257 1.82 18.79 -10.09
N GLY A 258 0.70 18.17 -10.41
CA GLY A 258 -0.47 18.07 -9.54
C GLY A 258 -0.35 16.91 -8.56
N ASP A 259 -1.34 16.80 -7.67
CA ASP A 259 -1.46 15.72 -6.68
C ASP A 259 -2.46 14.62 -7.11
N GLY A 260 -2.99 14.73 -8.34
CA GLY A 260 -3.99 13.81 -8.84
C GLY A 260 -3.42 12.45 -9.23
N PHE A 261 -4.19 11.40 -8.98
CA PHE A 261 -3.84 10.04 -9.40
C PHE A 261 -4.96 9.40 -10.22
N ALA A 262 -4.63 8.36 -10.95
CA ALA A 262 -5.59 7.45 -11.59
C ALA A 262 -5.04 6.03 -11.51
N VAL A 263 -5.91 5.08 -11.19
CA VAL A 263 -5.60 3.65 -11.17
C VAL A 263 -6.59 2.93 -12.07
N ARG A 264 -6.10 1.97 -12.85
CA ARG A 264 -6.94 1.09 -13.67
C ARG A 264 -6.44 -0.35 -13.53
N ALA A 265 -7.38 -1.27 -13.36
CA ALA A 265 -7.17 -2.70 -13.37
C ALA A 265 -7.94 -3.31 -14.54
N ASP A 266 -7.25 -4.01 -15.40
CA ASP A 266 -7.79 -4.75 -16.53
C ASP A 266 -7.54 -6.24 -16.31
N ALA A 267 -8.56 -7.08 -16.50
CA ALA A 267 -8.46 -8.53 -16.38
C ALA A 267 -9.00 -9.21 -17.63
N TRP A 268 -8.34 -10.27 -18.08
CA TRP A 268 -8.73 -11.06 -19.26
C TRP A 268 -8.81 -12.54 -18.93
N ARG A 269 -9.79 -13.20 -19.53
CA ARG A 269 -9.89 -14.66 -19.58
C ARG A 269 -10.48 -15.10 -20.92
N GLY A 270 -9.69 -15.74 -21.75
CA GLY A 270 -10.11 -16.05 -23.12
C GLY A 270 -10.50 -14.78 -23.87
N GLY A 271 -11.72 -14.72 -24.43
CA GLY A 271 -12.26 -13.52 -25.09
C GLY A 271 -12.97 -12.52 -24.17
N ARG A 272 -13.02 -12.77 -22.86
CA ARG A 272 -13.68 -11.88 -21.86
C ARG A 272 -12.69 -10.85 -21.33
N HIS A 273 -13.15 -9.64 -21.15
CA HIS A 273 -12.39 -8.54 -20.55
C HIS A 273 -13.27 -7.77 -19.55
N ALA A 274 -12.71 -7.44 -18.42
CA ALA A 274 -13.32 -6.54 -17.44
C ALA A 274 -12.30 -5.47 -17.03
N ALA A 275 -12.79 -4.26 -16.80
CA ALA A 275 -11.94 -3.15 -16.37
C ALA A 275 -12.62 -2.30 -15.31
N HIS A 276 -11.88 -1.99 -14.26
CA HIS A 276 -12.27 -1.07 -13.21
C HIS A 276 -11.21 0.01 -13.06
N ALA A 277 -11.63 1.24 -12.75
CA ALA A 277 -10.70 2.34 -12.51
C ALA A 277 -11.19 3.25 -11.41
N LEU A 278 -10.25 4.00 -10.85
CA LEU A 278 -10.53 5.08 -9.90
C LEU A 278 -9.63 6.28 -10.17
N THR A 279 -10.10 7.45 -9.78
CA THR A 279 -9.33 8.71 -9.82
C THR A 279 -9.49 9.45 -8.50
N GLY A 280 -8.50 10.24 -8.15
CA GLY A 280 -8.52 11.08 -6.95
C GLY A 280 -7.33 12.02 -6.89
N SER A 281 -7.12 12.59 -5.72
CA SER A 281 -5.97 13.44 -5.39
C SER A 281 -5.44 13.09 -4.01
N ALA A 282 -4.24 13.59 -3.70
CA ALA A 282 -3.58 13.36 -2.41
C ALA A 282 -3.46 11.84 -2.08
N GLN A 283 -2.63 11.12 -2.83
CA GLN A 283 -2.48 9.66 -2.70
C GLN A 283 -2.09 9.21 -1.29
N SER A 284 -1.27 9.99 -0.56
CA SER A 284 -0.91 9.67 0.83
C SER A 284 -2.13 9.75 1.75
N ARG A 285 -3.03 10.70 1.51
CA ARG A 285 -4.31 10.80 2.24
C ARG A 285 -5.17 9.58 1.95
N VAL A 286 -5.34 9.19 0.69
CA VAL A 286 -6.13 8.00 0.34
C VAL A 286 -5.52 6.73 0.93
N THR A 287 -4.19 6.58 0.88
CA THR A 287 -3.48 5.46 1.55
C THR A 287 -3.77 5.44 3.05
N GLY A 288 -3.76 6.59 3.73
CA GLY A 288 -4.08 6.68 5.15
C GLY A 288 -5.54 6.30 5.45
N LEU A 289 -6.49 6.71 4.60
CA LEU A 289 -7.90 6.32 4.75
C LEU A 289 -8.10 4.81 4.56
N VAL A 290 -7.46 4.20 3.56
CA VAL A 290 -7.48 2.73 3.39
C VAL A 290 -6.98 2.04 4.66
N ALA A 291 -5.87 2.51 5.24
CA ALA A 291 -5.31 1.94 6.47
C ALA A 291 -6.25 2.14 7.67
N ALA A 292 -6.86 3.31 7.81
CA ALA A 292 -7.81 3.59 8.88
C ALA A 292 -9.05 2.68 8.80
N HIS A 293 -9.62 2.47 7.60
CA HIS A 293 -10.72 1.53 7.41
C HIS A 293 -10.31 0.08 7.69
N ALA A 294 -9.10 -0.34 7.28
CA ALA A 294 -8.60 -1.68 7.54
C ALA A 294 -8.44 -1.95 9.05
N VAL A 295 -7.87 -1.00 9.81
CA VAL A 295 -7.75 -1.16 11.26
C VAL A 295 -9.11 -1.13 11.95
N ARG A 296 -10.06 -0.31 11.49
CA ARG A 296 -11.43 -0.33 12.01
C ARG A 296 -12.09 -1.69 11.80
N ALA A 297 -11.93 -2.28 10.62
CA ALA A 297 -12.45 -3.63 10.34
C ALA A 297 -11.78 -4.70 11.23
N ALA A 298 -10.47 -4.62 11.49
CA ALA A 298 -9.80 -5.53 12.41
C ALA A 298 -10.35 -5.39 13.84
N LEU A 299 -10.55 -4.16 14.32
CA LEU A 299 -11.06 -3.89 15.67
C LEU A 299 -12.51 -4.31 15.88
N THR A 300 -13.33 -4.35 14.83
CA THR A 300 -14.72 -4.82 14.90
C THR A 300 -14.85 -6.34 14.85
N GLY A 301 -13.74 -7.07 14.66
CA GLY A 301 -13.72 -8.53 14.62
C GLY A 301 -14.34 -9.14 13.35
N VAL A 302 -14.57 -8.33 12.31
CA VAL A 302 -15.11 -8.84 11.02
C VAL A 302 -14.04 -9.48 10.14
N LEU A 303 -12.76 -9.29 10.48
CA LEU A 303 -11.63 -9.91 9.78
C LEU A 303 -11.21 -11.20 10.49
N PRO A 304 -10.89 -12.27 9.74
CA PRO A 304 -10.40 -13.51 10.32
C PRO A 304 -8.99 -13.31 10.93
N PRO A 305 -8.64 -14.04 12.02
CA PRO A 305 -7.27 -14.11 12.49
C PRO A 305 -6.32 -14.65 11.41
N GLY A 306 -5.06 -14.22 11.45
CA GLY A 306 -4.04 -14.61 10.49
C GLY A 306 -3.44 -13.40 9.77
N VAL A 307 -2.57 -13.66 8.81
CA VAL A 307 -1.97 -12.64 7.94
C VAL A 307 -2.63 -12.71 6.56
N HIS A 308 -3.16 -11.60 6.09
CA HIS A 308 -3.92 -11.54 4.84
C HIS A 308 -3.55 -10.32 4.02
N HIS A 309 -3.41 -10.48 2.72
CA HIS A 309 -3.45 -9.35 1.79
C HIS A 309 -4.89 -8.84 1.66
N ILE A 310 -5.04 -7.53 1.45
CA ILE A 310 -6.35 -6.84 1.49
C ILE A 310 -7.39 -7.45 0.53
N GLU A 311 -6.97 -7.92 -0.65
CA GLU A 311 -7.83 -8.56 -1.66
C GLU A 311 -8.40 -9.91 -1.24
N ARG A 312 -7.83 -10.51 -0.18
CA ARG A 312 -8.29 -11.79 0.38
C ARG A 312 -9.32 -11.61 1.49
N LEU A 313 -9.70 -10.38 1.79
CA LEU A 313 -10.61 -10.02 2.89
C LEU A 313 -11.94 -9.51 2.33
N PRO A 314 -12.99 -10.35 2.23
CA PRO A 314 -14.29 -9.96 1.67
C PRO A 314 -14.90 -8.74 2.37
N ALA A 315 -14.67 -8.57 3.67
CA ALA A 315 -15.16 -7.42 4.43
C ALA A 315 -14.57 -6.08 3.96
N LEU A 316 -13.45 -6.10 3.22
CA LEU A 316 -12.81 -4.91 2.65
C LEU A 316 -13.06 -4.75 1.14
N ALA A 317 -13.75 -5.69 0.48
CA ALA A 317 -14.00 -5.64 -0.96
C ALA A 317 -14.78 -4.40 -1.40
N GLY A 318 -15.67 -3.87 -0.54
CA GLY A 318 -16.46 -2.65 -0.78
C GLY A 318 -15.75 -1.34 -0.42
N LEU A 319 -14.47 -1.38 -0.02
CA LEU A 319 -13.74 -0.19 0.41
C LEU A 319 -13.61 0.89 -0.68
N PRO A 320 -13.42 0.56 -1.98
CA PRO A 320 -13.43 1.59 -3.04
C PRO A 320 -14.72 2.40 -3.07
N GLU A 321 -15.89 1.77 -2.90
CA GLU A 321 -17.21 2.44 -2.85
C GLU A 321 -17.36 3.28 -1.59
N THR A 322 -16.89 2.78 -0.45
CA THR A 322 -16.90 3.54 0.81
C THR A 322 -16.11 4.84 0.66
N LEU A 323 -14.88 4.76 0.14
CA LEU A 323 -14.04 5.94 -0.08
C LEU A 323 -14.62 6.89 -1.14
N ALA A 324 -15.32 6.36 -2.15
CA ALA A 324 -16.03 7.19 -3.12
C ALA A 324 -17.21 7.93 -2.48
N GLY A 325 -17.97 7.25 -1.62
CA GLY A 325 -19.05 7.85 -0.83
C GLY A 325 -18.56 8.94 0.14
N GLU A 326 -17.35 8.80 0.66
CA GLU A 326 -16.70 9.81 1.50
C GLU A 326 -16.06 10.97 0.68
N GLY A 327 -16.16 10.94 -0.66
CA GLY A 327 -15.58 11.95 -1.55
C GLY A 327 -14.04 11.91 -1.64
N ALA A 328 -13.41 10.82 -1.22
CA ALA A 328 -11.95 10.68 -1.26
C ALA A 328 -11.43 10.32 -2.67
N LEU A 329 -12.27 9.68 -3.49
CA LEU A 329 -11.96 9.26 -4.85
C LEU A 329 -13.24 9.15 -5.69
N ALA A 330 -13.11 8.95 -7.00
CA ALA A 330 -14.19 8.63 -7.91
C ALA A 330 -13.97 7.29 -8.60
N LEU A 331 -15.00 6.46 -8.69
CA LEU A 331 -14.97 5.17 -9.38
C LEU A 331 -15.42 5.32 -10.82
N HIS A 332 -14.81 4.51 -11.70
CA HIS A 332 -15.13 4.48 -13.11
C HIS A 332 -15.20 3.03 -13.62
N ARG A 333 -16.08 2.77 -14.56
CA ARG A 333 -16.08 1.57 -15.39
C ARG A 333 -15.60 1.98 -16.79
N PRO A 334 -14.31 1.86 -17.11
CA PRO A 334 -13.83 2.12 -18.46
C PRO A 334 -14.55 1.19 -19.44
N GLY A 335 -14.99 1.73 -20.60
CA GLY A 335 -15.53 0.90 -21.65
C GLY A 335 -14.53 -0.21 -22.04
N VAL A 336 -15.07 -1.39 -22.27
CA VAL A 336 -14.32 -2.61 -22.66
C VAL A 336 -13.98 -2.56 -24.15
#